data_88a9e8efe494d971f71185d410f94833
#
_entry.id   88a9e8efe494d971f71185d410f94833
#
_cell.length_a   1.000
_cell.length_b   1.000
_cell.length_c   1.000
_cell.angle_alpha   90.00
_cell.angle_beta   90.00
_cell.angle_gamma   90.00
#
_symmetry.space_group_name_H-M   'P 1'
#
loop_
_entity.id
_entity.type
_entity.pdbx_description
1 polymer ?
#
loop_
_entity_poly.entity_id
_entity_poly.type
_entity_poly.pdbx_seq_one_letter_code
_entity_poly.pdbx_strand_id
1 'polypeptide(L)'
;MSRGIRSQQRARADFLLAIDTACRIYGPAREMCIFSQDSFNEADYQPNVAAKIVGLAFLSAVAAWEDFVEEIYLGYLSGYPAPNGYLPKLRAGPAQNKSHALLLAAGESNPRDAERKLKWGAFKWVRSVSEVHFARDNVFLKIRESDVGWLELAQTVRNRIAHNSEKAKLQYKGALNRLMGEPAESALPRGFAPGKFLIYTTQNDKQLSALRSDNHHWGDVFEGYVSLWQRLAYELCPGDA
;
A
#
# COMPACT_ATOMS: atom_id res chain seq x y z
N MET A 1 -10.84 -23.90 -5.96
CA MET A 1 -11.86 -23.21 -6.77
C MET A 1 -11.24 -21.91 -7.28
N SER A 2 -11.02 -21.77 -8.59
CA SER A 2 -10.51 -20.53 -9.20
C SER A 2 -11.59 -19.44 -9.07
N ARG A 3 -11.32 -18.40 -8.28
CA ARG A 3 -12.19 -17.22 -8.25
C ARG A 3 -12.10 -16.57 -9.64
N GLY A 4 -13.24 -16.38 -10.30
CA GLY A 4 -13.32 -15.63 -11.56
C GLY A 4 -12.79 -14.20 -11.39
N ILE A 5 -12.40 -13.55 -12.49
CA ILE A 5 -11.99 -12.13 -12.49
C ILE A 5 -13.19 -11.29 -12.05
N ARG A 6 -12.98 -10.43 -11.04
CA ARG A 6 -14.00 -9.48 -10.56
C ARG A 6 -14.11 -8.31 -11.53
N SER A 7 -15.27 -7.64 -11.57
CA SER A 7 -15.36 -6.36 -12.26
C SER A 7 -14.42 -5.35 -11.61
N GLN A 8 -13.83 -4.46 -12.40
CA GLN A 8 -12.92 -3.42 -11.93
C GLN A 8 -13.57 -2.54 -10.85
N GLN A 9 -14.86 -2.18 -11.03
CA GLN A 9 -15.63 -1.44 -10.04
C GLN A 9 -15.74 -2.16 -8.70
N ARG A 10 -16.00 -3.47 -8.72
CA ARG A 10 -16.10 -4.26 -7.49
C ARG A 10 -14.75 -4.38 -6.81
N ALA A 11 -13.67 -4.58 -7.54
CA ALA A 11 -12.33 -4.63 -6.97
C ALA A 11 -11.99 -3.33 -6.24
N ARG A 12 -12.31 -2.16 -6.84
CA ARG A 12 -12.13 -0.86 -6.19
C ARG A 12 -13.01 -0.70 -4.96
N ALA A 13 -14.28 -1.07 -5.03
CA ALA A 13 -15.20 -0.97 -3.88
C ALA A 13 -14.76 -1.85 -2.71
N ASP A 14 -14.38 -3.11 -2.97
CA ASP A 14 -13.86 -4.04 -1.97
C ASP A 14 -12.58 -3.50 -1.31
N PHE A 15 -11.70 -2.88 -2.10
CA PHE A 15 -10.50 -2.23 -1.59
C PHE A 15 -10.81 -1.03 -0.68
N LEU A 16 -11.68 -0.12 -1.10
CA LEU A 16 -12.06 1.05 -0.30
C LEU A 16 -12.72 0.65 1.02
N LEU A 17 -13.53 -0.40 1.02
CA LEU A 17 -14.12 -0.98 2.23
C LEU A 17 -13.05 -1.58 3.17
N ALA A 18 -12.03 -2.24 2.60
CA ALA A 18 -10.92 -2.78 3.40
C ALA A 18 -10.09 -1.66 4.04
N ILE A 19 -9.86 -0.56 3.33
CA ILE A 19 -9.21 0.64 3.87
C ILE A 19 -10.03 1.25 5.01
N ASP A 20 -11.35 1.41 4.84
CA ASP A 20 -12.24 1.90 5.90
C ASP A 20 -12.17 0.98 7.14
N THR A 21 -12.16 -0.34 6.95
CA THR A 21 -12.00 -1.30 8.04
C THR A 21 -10.66 -1.14 8.77
N ALA A 22 -9.56 -0.94 8.03
CA ALA A 22 -8.25 -0.66 8.62
C ALA A 22 -8.26 0.64 9.44
N CYS A 23 -8.93 1.70 8.96
CA CYS A 23 -9.10 2.96 9.69
C CYS A 23 -9.89 2.77 10.99
N ARG A 24 -10.93 1.96 11.00
CA ARG A 24 -11.72 1.65 12.21
C ARG A 24 -10.92 0.91 13.28
N ILE A 25 -9.94 0.09 12.88
CA ILE A 25 -9.00 -0.56 13.81
C ILE A 25 -7.95 0.43 14.29
N TYR A 26 -7.46 1.27 13.36
CA TYR A 26 -6.40 2.24 13.61
C TYR A 26 -6.80 3.32 14.61
N GLY A 27 -7.97 3.97 14.45
CA GLY A 27 -8.39 5.12 15.25
C GLY A 27 -8.30 4.90 16.76
N PRO A 28 -8.99 3.90 17.35
CA PRO A 28 -8.92 3.60 18.78
C PRO A 28 -7.49 3.27 19.25
N ALA A 29 -6.71 2.52 18.45
CA ALA A 29 -5.34 2.17 18.81
C ALA A 29 -4.40 3.38 18.81
N ARG A 30 -4.61 4.32 17.88
CA ARG A 30 -3.90 5.61 17.84
C ARG A 30 -4.17 6.43 19.09
N GLU A 31 -5.44 6.57 19.47
CA GLU A 31 -5.84 7.30 20.68
C GLU A 31 -5.19 6.69 21.92
N MET A 32 -5.18 5.36 22.05
CA MET A 32 -4.47 4.66 23.13
C MET A 32 -2.96 4.97 23.13
N CYS A 33 -2.32 5.19 21.97
CA CYS A 33 -0.91 5.56 21.90
C CYS A 33 -0.63 6.98 22.37
N ILE A 34 -1.57 7.90 22.19
CA ILE A 34 -1.41 9.34 22.44
C ILE A 34 -1.83 9.72 23.87
N PHE A 35 -3.02 9.32 24.29
CA PHE A 35 -3.60 9.76 25.56
C PHE A 35 -3.00 9.09 26.80
N SER A 36 -2.23 8.05 26.64
CA SER A 36 -1.58 7.37 27.76
C SER A 36 -0.38 8.11 28.35
N GLN A 37 0.04 9.19 27.74
CA GLN A 37 1.11 10.01 28.34
C GLN A 37 0.63 10.86 29.51
N ASP A 38 -0.68 11.10 29.66
CA ASP A 38 -1.17 12.12 30.59
C ASP A 38 -2.01 11.64 31.80
N SER A 39 -2.49 10.40 31.90
CA SER A 39 -3.49 10.14 32.97
C SER A 39 -3.86 8.70 33.33
N PHE A 40 -3.04 7.66 33.19
CA PHE A 40 -3.47 6.29 33.57
C PHE A 40 -2.54 5.54 34.51
N ASN A 41 -3.13 4.76 35.41
CA ASN A 41 -2.44 3.78 36.27
C ASN A 41 -1.62 2.83 35.40
N GLU A 42 -0.33 2.68 35.74
CA GLU A 42 0.67 1.87 35.01
C GLU A 42 0.27 0.40 34.75
N ALA A 43 -0.74 -0.12 35.44
CA ALA A 43 -1.14 -1.53 35.37
C ALA A 43 -1.92 -1.91 34.10
N ASP A 44 -2.71 -0.98 33.50
CA ASP A 44 -3.63 -1.28 32.39
C ASP A 44 -3.15 -0.83 31.02
N TYR A 45 -2.00 -0.15 30.95
CA TYR A 45 -1.53 0.47 29.72
C TYR A 45 -0.28 -0.18 29.16
N GLN A 46 -0.39 -0.69 27.93
CA GLN A 46 0.74 -1.20 27.16
C GLN A 46 0.91 -0.43 25.83
N PRO A 47 1.66 0.70 25.82
CA PRO A 47 1.94 1.48 24.60
C PRO A 47 2.48 0.63 23.46
N ASN A 48 3.20 -0.42 23.78
CA ASN A 48 3.72 -1.36 22.80
C ASN A 48 2.62 -2.22 22.16
N VAL A 49 1.51 -2.50 22.87
CA VAL A 49 0.35 -3.24 22.32
C VAL A 49 -0.42 -2.36 21.35
N ALA A 50 -0.72 -1.12 21.74
CA ALA A 50 -1.39 -0.15 20.87
C ALA A 50 -0.59 0.10 19.56
N ALA A 51 0.72 0.32 19.67
CA ALA A 51 1.61 0.46 18.52
C ALA A 51 1.64 -0.81 17.63
N LYS A 52 1.51 -2.00 18.20
CA LYS A 52 1.36 -3.25 17.44
C LYS A 52 0.03 -3.30 16.71
N ILE A 53 -1.08 -2.88 17.34
CA ILE A 53 -2.40 -2.84 16.70
C ILE A 53 -2.39 -1.87 15.51
N VAL A 54 -1.80 -0.69 15.67
CA VAL A 54 -1.55 0.26 14.58
C VAL A 54 -0.78 -0.41 13.42
N GLY A 55 0.28 -1.14 13.75
CA GLY A 55 1.04 -1.90 12.74
C GLY A 55 0.19 -2.95 12.03
N LEU A 56 -0.66 -3.68 12.75
CA LEU A 56 -1.56 -4.69 12.16
C LEU A 56 -2.63 -4.06 11.26
N ALA A 57 -3.20 -2.91 11.64
CA ALA A 57 -4.11 -2.15 10.79
C ALA A 57 -3.43 -1.74 9.47
N PHE A 58 -2.19 -1.25 9.54
CA PHE A 58 -1.40 -0.90 8.36
C PHE A 58 -1.10 -2.13 7.49
N LEU A 59 -0.72 -3.26 8.10
CA LEU A 59 -0.48 -4.51 7.40
C LEU A 59 -1.71 -4.97 6.60
N SER A 60 -2.90 -4.85 7.21
CA SER A 60 -4.16 -5.15 6.54
C SER A 60 -4.43 -4.23 5.35
N ALA A 61 -4.17 -2.92 5.50
CA ALA A 61 -4.33 -1.94 4.42
C ALA A 61 -3.37 -2.21 3.25
N VAL A 62 -2.09 -2.53 3.53
CA VAL A 62 -1.12 -2.88 2.48
C VAL A 62 -1.51 -4.16 1.77
N ALA A 63 -1.97 -5.20 2.48
CA ALA A 63 -2.44 -6.44 1.85
C ALA A 63 -3.63 -6.17 0.92
N ALA A 64 -4.59 -5.36 1.36
CA ALA A 64 -5.72 -4.96 0.52
C ALA A 64 -5.28 -4.18 -0.73
N TRP A 65 -4.24 -3.32 -0.61
CA TRP A 65 -3.64 -2.62 -1.76
C TRP A 65 -3.00 -3.61 -2.75
N GLU A 66 -2.24 -4.59 -2.27
CA GLU A 66 -1.63 -5.63 -3.11
C GLU A 66 -2.69 -6.41 -3.89
N ASP A 67 -3.74 -6.87 -3.20
CA ASP A 67 -4.88 -7.57 -3.82
C ASP A 67 -5.61 -6.70 -4.84
N PHE A 68 -5.80 -5.42 -4.54
CA PHE A 68 -6.43 -4.46 -5.45
C PHE A 68 -5.61 -4.28 -6.74
N VAL A 69 -4.29 -4.05 -6.62
CA VAL A 69 -3.40 -3.89 -7.78
C VAL A 69 -3.39 -5.15 -8.63
N GLU A 70 -3.35 -6.33 -8.02
CA GLU A 70 -3.48 -7.60 -8.73
C GLU A 70 -4.78 -7.67 -9.53
N GLU A 71 -5.94 -7.47 -8.87
CA GLU A 71 -7.25 -7.61 -9.53
C GLU A 71 -7.42 -6.60 -10.68
N ILE A 72 -6.98 -5.35 -10.49
CA ILE A 72 -7.02 -4.32 -11.55
C ILE A 72 -6.12 -4.70 -12.73
N TYR A 73 -4.89 -5.12 -12.45
CA TYR A 73 -3.94 -5.49 -13.50
C TYR A 73 -4.44 -6.68 -14.32
N LEU A 74 -4.86 -7.75 -13.64
CA LEU A 74 -5.37 -8.96 -14.29
C LEU A 74 -6.68 -8.70 -15.02
N GLY A 75 -7.52 -7.81 -14.49
CA GLY A 75 -8.74 -7.38 -15.16
C GLY A 75 -8.43 -6.70 -16.49
N TYR A 76 -7.54 -5.72 -16.52
CA TYR A 76 -7.12 -5.06 -17.77
C TYR A 76 -6.46 -6.05 -18.74
N LEU A 77 -5.61 -6.94 -18.25
CA LEU A 77 -4.96 -7.95 -19.09
C LEU A 77 -5.95 -8.93 -19.71
N SER A 78 -7.13 -9.10 -19.09
CA SER A 78 -8.23 -9.93 -19.60
C SER A 78 -9.29 -9.14 -20.39
N GLY A 79 -9.05 -7.85 -20.66
CA GLY A 79 -9.92 -7.02 -21.47
C GLY A 79 -11.14 -6.44 -20.72
N TYR A 80 -11.14 -6.42 -19.38
CA TYR A 80 -12.20 -5.81 -18.58
C TYR A 80 -11.94 -4.30 -18.42
N PRO A 81 -12.85 -3.42 -18.88
CA PRO A 81 -12.66 -1.99 -18.75
C PRO A 81 -12.91 -1.49 -17.31
N ALA A 82 -12.37 -0.32 -17.00
CA ALA A 82 -12.75 0.46 -15.83
C ALA A 82 -14.20 0.97 -15.93
N PRO A 83 -14.83 1.43 -14.83
CA PRO A 83 -16.22 1.91 -14.83
C PRO A 83 -16.51 3.02 -15.84
N ASN A 84 -15.56 3.89 -16.14
CA ASN A 84 -15.71 4.93 -17.17
C ASN A 84 -15.45 4.43 -18.62
N GLY A 85 -15.29 3.11 -18.82
CA GLY A 85 -15.00 2.51 -20.11
C GLY A 85 -13.51 2.51 -20.50
N TYR A 86 -12.62 3.06 -19.65
CA TYR A 86 -11.19 3.02 -19.95
C TYR A 86 -10.66 1.58 -19.95
N LEU A 87 -9.95 1.23 -21.02
CA LEU A 87 -9.23 -0.02 -21.17
C LEU A 87 -7.87 0.27 -21.79
N PRO A 88 -6.74 -0.06 -21.13
CA PRO A 88 -5.44 0.14 -21.72
C PRO A 88 -5.27 -0.74 -22.96
N LYS A 89 -4.69 -0.18 -24.03
CA LYS A 89 -4.43 -0.94 -25.26
C LYS A 89 -3.43 -2.07 -24.96
N LEU A 90 -3.87 -3.30 -25.16
CA LEU A 90 -3.02 -4.49 -25.04
C LEU A 90 -2.02 -4.58 -26.20
N ARG A 91 -0.79 -5.02 -25.93
CA ARG A 91 0.22 -5.32 -26.96
C ARG A 91 0.01 -6.68 -27.60
N ALA A 92 -0.62 -7.60 -26.86
CA ALA A 92 -1.07 -8.89 -27.33
C ALA A 92 -2.59 -9.04 -27.12
N GLY A 93 -3.18 -10.14 -27.53
CA GLY A 93 -4.58 -10.42 -27.26
C GLY A 93 -4.88 -10.53 -25.75
N PRO A 94 -6.17 -10.42 -25.35
CA PRO A 94 -6.56 -10.51 -23.94
C PRO A 94 -6.34 -11.93 -23.39
N ALA A 95 -6.07 -12.00 -22.09
CA ALA A 95 -6.02 -13.28 -21.39
C ALA A 95 -7.40 -13.94 -21.36
N GLN A 96 -7.42 -15.27 -21.53
CA GLN A 96 -8.66 -16.06 -21.60
C GLN A 96 -9.37 -16.19 -20.25
N ASN A 97 -8.61 -16.19 -19.15
CA ASN A 97 -9.10 -16.32 -17.78
C ASN A 97 -8.03 -15.84 -16.78
N LYS A 98 -8.38 -15.80 -15.50
CA LYS A 98 -7.48 -15.31 -14.42
C LYS A 98 -6.16 -16.09 -14.36
N SER A 99 -6.20 -17.41 -14.48
CA SER A 99 -4.97 -18.24 -14.46
C SER A 99 -4.06 -17.91 -15.63
N HIS A 100 -4.60 -17.75 -16.83
CA HIS A 100 -3.82 -17.32 -18.00
C HIS A 100 -3.27 -15.90 -17.83
N ALA A 101 -4.05 -14.97 -17.25
CA ALA A 101 -3.57 -13.63 -16.96
C ALA A 101 -2.40 -13.61 -15.96
N LEU A 102 -2.43 -14.47 -14.92
CA LEU A 102 -1.33 -14.61 -13.96
C LEU A 102 -0.05 -15.14 -14.63
N LEU A 103 -0.19 -16.16 -15.49
CA LEU A 103 0.96 -16.70 -16.25
C LEU A 103 1.57 -15.64 -17.17
N LEU A 104 0.74 -14.90 -17.90
CA LEU A 104 1.20 -13.80 -18.75
C LEU A 104 1.91 -12.72 -17.91
N ALA A 105 1.30 -12.26 -16.81
CA ALA A 105 1.89 -11.24 -15.96
C ALA A 105 3.24 -11.65 -15.38
N ALA A 106 3.43 -12.93 -15.07
CA ALA A 106 4.70 -13.47 -14.59
C ALA A 106 5.72 -13.77 -15.71
N GLY A 107 5.29 -13.84 -16.96
CA GLY A 107 6.11 -14.32 -18.08
C GLY A 107 6.46 -15.80 -17.94
N GLU A 108 5.55 -16.62 -17.40
CA GLU A 108 5.76 -18.05 -17.09
C GLU A 108 4.68 -18.93 -17.71
N SER A 109 5.04 -20.19 -17.92
CA SER A 109 4.11 -21.23 -18.38
C SER A 109 3.60 -22.13 -17.23
N ASN A 110 4.29 -22.09 -16.08
CA ASN A 110 3.97 -22.92 -14.90
C ASN A 110 3.39 -22.04 -13.78
N PRO A 111 2.22 -22.40 -13.21
CA PRO A 111 1.59 -21.63 -12.13
C PRO A 111 2.46 -21.44 -10.88
N ARG A 112 3.22 -22.48 -10.47
CA ARG A 112 4.10 -22.39 -9.28
C ARG A 112 5.25 -21.41 -9.47
N ASP A 113 5.80 -21.33 -10.68
CA ASP A 113 6.87 -20.40 -11.00
C ASP A 113 6.31 -18.98 -11.16
N ALA A 114 5.09 -18.85 -11.69
CA ALA A 114 4.38 -17.59 -11.78
C ALA A 114 4.17 -16.96 -10.38
N GLU A 115 3.63 -17.71 -9.41
CA GLU A 115 3.40 -17.21 -8.04
C GLU A 115 4.67 -16.66 -7.39
N ARG A 116 5.83 -17.23 -7.66
CA ARG A 116 7.13 -16.76 -7.10
C ARG A 116 7.62 -15.46 -7.72
N LYS A 117 7.21 -15.15 -8.94
CA LYS A 117 7.65 -13.96 -9.69
C LYS A 117 6.73 -12.77 -9.52
N LEU A 118 5.47 -12.99 -9.18
CA LEU A 118 4.50 -11.93 -8.98
C LEU A 118 4.83 -11.10 -7.72
N LYS A 119 4.89 -9.77 -7.87
CA LYS A 119 5.31 -8.83 -6.82
C LYS A 119 4.36 -7.63 -6.77
N TRP A 120 3.07 -7.89 -6.55
CA TRP A 120 2.03 -6.85 -6.57
C TRP A 120 2.26 -5.71 -5.58
N GLY A 121 2.96 -5.98 -4.47
CA GLY A 121 3.38 -4.97 -3.52
C GLY A 121 4.55 -4.09 -3.99
N ALA A 122 5.38 -4.55 -4.93
CA ALA A 122 6.49 -3.76 -5.49
C ALA A 122 6.02 -3.00 -6.74
N PHE A 123 5.53 -1.77 -6.56
CA PHE A 123 4.90 -1.03 -7.65
C PHE A 123 5.84 -0.72 -8.83
N LYS A 124 7.15 -0.63 -8.59
CA LYS A 124 8.15 -0.55 -9.66
C LYS A 124 8.12 -1.78 -10.56
N TRP A 125 7.94 -2.96 -9.97
CA TRP A 125 7.76 -4.19 -10.75
C TRP A 125 6.45 -4.15 -11.55
N VAL A 126 5.34 -3.69 -10.96
CA VAL A 126 4.05 -3.53 -11.65
C VAL A 126 4.20 -2.62 -12.88
N ARG A 127 4.89 -1.49 -12.72
CA ARG A 127 5.20 -0.58 -13.85
C ARG A 127 6.01 -1.28 -14.94
N SER A 128 7.08 -1.99 -14.56
CA SER A 128 7.95 -2.65 -15.55
C SER A 128 7.21 -3.74 -16.35
N VAL A 129 6.35 -4.55 -15.71
CA VAL A 129 5.57 -5.55 -16.43
C VAL A 129 4.42 -4.91 -17.23
N SER A 130 3.90 -3.75 -16.80
CA SER A 130 2.90 -3.01 -17.56
C SER A 130 3.43 -2.50 -18.90
N GLU A 131 4.71 -2.16 -18.99
CA GLU A 131 5.37 -1.80 -20.24
C GLU A 131 5.44 -2.96 -21.25
N VAL A 132 5.47 -4.19 -20.74
CA VAL A 132 5.47 -5.40 -21.58
C VAL A 132 4.08 -5.66 -22.17
N HIS A 133 3.03 -5.52 -21.36
CA HIS A 133 1.68 -5.96 -21.74
C HIS A 133 0.80 -4.88 -22.32
N PHE A 134 1.01 -3.61 -21.93
CA PHE A 134 0.17 -2.49 -22.36
C PHE A 134 0.95 -1.46 -23.18
N ALA A 135 0.24 -0.62 -23.92
CA ALA A 135 0.83 0.55 -24.55
C ALA A 135 1.34 1.56 -23.50
N ARG A 136 2.23 2.47 -23.93
CA ARG A 136 2.94 3.39 -23.02
C ARG A 136 2.06 4.39 -22.27
N ASP A 137 0.83 4.60 -22.72
CA ASP A 137 -0.13 5.52 -22.12
C ASP A 137 -1.03 4.89 -21.03
N ASN A 138 -0.67 3.69 -20.54
CA ASN A 138 -1.45 2.98 -19.53
C ASN A 138 -1.38 3.64 -18.14
N VAL A 139 -2.40 3.38 -17.32
CA VAL A 139 -2.58 4.00 -15.99
C VAL A 139 -1.43 3.71 -15.03
N PHE A 140 -0.79 2.54 -15.09
CA PHE A 140 0.31 2.17 -14.19
C PHE A 140 1.55 3.05 -14.41
N LEU A 141 1.81 3.48 -15.66
CA LEU A 141 2.94 4.35 -16.00
C LEU A 141 2.65 5.83 -15.68
N LYS A 142 1.37 6.22 -15.54
CA LYS A 142 0.97 7.59 -15.20
C LYS A 142 1.13 7.93 -13.72
N ILE A 143 1.26 6.92 -12.85
CA ILE A 143 1.51 7.13 -11.42
C ILE A 143 2.85 7.87 -11.25
N ARG A 144 2.82 8.96 -10.49
CA ARG A 144 3.99 9.83 -10.25
C ARG A 144 5.11 9.07 -9.55
N GLU A 145 6.36 9.39 -9.88
CA GLU A 145 7.53 8.74 -9.26
C GLU A 145 7.59 8.95 -7.74
N SER A 146 7.14 10.12 -7.26
CA SER A 146 7.00 10.39 -5.82
C SER A 146 6.03 9.40 -5.14
N ASP A 147 4.90 9.09 -5.77
CA ASP A 147 3.92 8.14 -5.23
C ASP A 147 4.47 6.72 -5.23
N VAL A 148 5.21 6.34 -6.29
CA VAL A 148 5.94 5.05 -6.32
C VAL A 148 6.93 4.96 -5.16
N GLY A 149 7.65 6.04 -4.85
CA GLY A 149 8.55 6.10 -3.69
C GLY A 149 7.83 5.85 -2.37
N TRP A 150 6.64 6.41 -2.19
CA TRP A 150 5.80 6.17 -1.01
C TRP A 150 5.28 4.72 -0.93
N LEU A 151 4.89 4.11 -2.04
CA LEU A 151 4.47 2.71 -2.09
C LEU A 151 5.62 1.76 -1.73
N GLU A 152 6.84 2.03 -2.18
CA GLU A 152 8.05 1.27 -1.80
C GLU A 152 8.37 1.41 -0.30
N LEU A 153 8.17 2.60 0.27
CA LEU A 153 8.30 2.81 1.70
C LEU A 153 7.23 2.03 2.47
N ALA A 154 5.96 2.03 2.02
CA ALA A 154 4.89 1.24 2.62
C ALA A 154 5.26 -0.25 2.69
N GLN A 155 5.85 -0.81 1.63
CA GLN A 155 6.36 -2.18 1.61
C GLN A 155 7.47 -2.41 2.63
N THR A 156 8.37 -1.45 2.78
CA THR A 156 9.46 -1.53 3.77
C THR A 156 8.90 -1.52 5.20
N VAL A 157 7.93 -0.65 5.48
CA VAL A 157 7.22 -0.58 6.78
C VAL A 157 6.47 -1.88 7.04
N ARG A 158 5.70 -2.36 6.07
CA ARG A 158 4.97 -3.65 6.11
C ARG A 158 5.90 -4.81 6.42
N ASN A 159 7.03 -4.90 5.73
CA ASN A 159 8.00 -5.96 5.95
C ASN A 159 8.62 -5.91 7.35
N ARG A 160 8.83 -4.70 7.89
CA ARG A 160 9.33 -4.53 9.27
C ARG A 160 8.28 -4.91 10.32
N ILE A 161 6.99 -4.68 10.05
CA ILE A 161 5.88 -5.11 10.92
C ILE A 161 5.78 -6.65 10.92
N ALA A 162 5.81 -7.26 9.74
CA ALA A 162 5.62 -8.71 9.56
C ALA A 162 6.84 -9.54 9.99
N HIS A 163 8.05 -8.98 9.91
CA HIS A 163 9.30 -9.72 10.12
C HIS A 163 10.25 -9.02 11.09
N ASN A 164 10.73 -9.76 12.09
CA ASN A 164 11.71 -9.27 13.05
C ASN A 164 13.16 -9.59 12.65
N SER A 165 13.44 -9.87 11.38
CA SER A 165 14.78 -10.17 10.89
C SER A 165 15.68 -8.94 10.88
N GLU A 166 17.00 -9.13 11.04
CA GLU A 166 17.97 -8.03 10.95
C GLU A 166 17.91 -7.33 9.59
N LYS A 167 17.68 -8.07 8.50
CA LYS A 167 17.49 -7.51 7.17
C LYS A 167 16.32 -6.53 7.13
N ALA A 168 15.17 -6.90 7.68
CA ALA A 168 13.99 -6.02 7.72
C ALA A 168 14.24 -4.77 8.58
N LYS A 169 14.96 -4.91 9.71
CA LYS A 169 15.34 -3.77 10.55
C LYS A 169 16.26 -2.81 9.83
N LEU A 170 17.30 -3.30 9.18
CA LEU A 170 18.25 -2.49 8.43
C LEU A 170 17.60 -1.76 7.24
N GLN A 171 16.73 -2.45 6.51
CA GLN A 171 16.00 -1.84 5.39
C GLN A 171 15.06 -0.73 5.87
N TYR A 172 14.33 -0.96 6.96
CA TYR A 172 13.44 0.02 7.57
C TYR A 172 14.23 1.25 8.07
N LYS A 173 15.32 1.03 8.85
CA LYS A 173 16.19 2.10 9.32
C LYS A 173 16.75 2.92 8.16
N GLY A 174 17.28 2.26 7.13
CA GLY A 174 17.81 2.93 5.95
C GLY A 174 16.76 3.71 5.15
N ALA A 175 15.49 3.24 5.11
CA ALA A 175 14.40 3.96 4.47
C ALA A 175 14.01 5.21 5.25
N LEU A 176 13.90 5.11 6.58
CA LEU A 176 13.61 6.26 7.44
C LEU A 176 14.74 7.31 7.41
N ASN A 177 16.00 6.88 7.43
CA ASN A 177 17.14 7.79 7.33
C ASN A 177 17.09 8.60 6.03
N ARG A 178 16.77 7.96 4.91
CA ARG A 178 16.61 8.68 3.62
C ARG A 178 15.42 9.63 3.62
N LEU A 179 14.33 9.27 4.30
CA LEU A 179 13.14 10.09 4.38
C LEU A 179 13.33 11.32 5.26
N MET A 180 13.89 11.11 6.46
CA MET A 180 13.97 12.16 7.50
C MET A 180 15.25 13.01 7.40
N GLY A 181 16.18 12.65 6.49
CA GLY A 181 17.50 13.25 6.42
C GLY A 181 18.45 12.73 7.51
N GLU A 182 19.77 12.76 7.26
CA GLU A 182 20.74 12.39 8.29
C GLU A 182 20.96 13.53 9.31
N PRO A 183 21.13 13.19 10.61
CA PRO A 183 21.05 11.85 11.19
C PRO A 183 19.68 11.54 11.78
N ALA A 184 18.90 10.71 11.14
CA ALA A 184 17.63 10.20 11.70
C ALA A 184 17.83 9.53 13.08
N GLU A 185 19.06 9.15 13.44
CA GLU A 185 19.39 8.63 14.78
C GLU A 185 19.18 9.65 15.91
N SER A 186 19.27 10.94 15.62
CA SER A 186 19.00 12.00 16.60
C SER A 186 17.52 12.45 16.58
N ALA A 187 16.82 12.26 15.46
CA ALA A 187 15.43 12.64 15.30
C ALA A 187 14.44 11.54 15.72
N LEU A 188 14.85 10.27 15.58
CA LEU A 188 14.02 9.12 15.95
C LEU A 188 14.52 8.48 17.24
N PRO A 189 13.69 8.36 18.28
CA PRO A 189 14.06 7.69 19.52
C PRO A 189 14.57 6.26 19.27
N ARG A 190 15.53 5.77 20.06
CA ARG A 190 15.98 4.38 20.00
C ARG A 190 14.78 3.44 20.05
N GLY A 191 14.70 2.50 19.08
CA GLY A 191 13.59 1.56 19.02
C GLY A 191 12.30 2.12 18.39
N PHE A 192 12.39 3.14 17.54
CA PHE A 192 11.24 3.68 16.82
C PHE A 192 10.52 2.58 16.05
N ALA A 193 9.47 2.04 16.68
CA ALA A 193 8.69 0.95 16.12
C ALA A 193 7.86 1.43 14.93
N PRO A 194 7.58 0.57 13.93
CA PRO A 194 6.77 0.94 12.78
C PRO A 194 5.41 1.56 13.15
N GLY A 195 4.73 1.05 14.19
CA GLY A 195 3.48 1.62 14.68
C GLY A 195 3.62 3.06 15.18
N LYS A 196 4.77 3.40 15.81
CA LYS A 196 5.05 4.79 16.23
C LYS A 196 5.33 5.70 15.03
N PHE A 197 5.98 5.19 13.98
CA PHE A 197 6.15 5.93 12.73
C PHE A 197 4.81 6.23 12.08
N LEU A 198 3.87 5.29 12.09
CA LEU A 198 2.56 5.46 11.47
C LEU A 198 1.69 6.52 12.14
N ILE A 199 1.86 6.76 13.44
CA ILE A 199 1.17 7.84 14.17
C ILE A 199 1.97 9.15 14.22
N TYR A 200 3.12 9.20 13.55
CA TYR A 200 3.93 10.41 13.50
C TYR A 200 3.23 11.49 12.67
N THR A 201 3.14 12.72 13.21
CA THR A 201 2.46 13.83 12.53
C THR A 201 3.21 14.28 11.29
N THR A 202 2.48 14.54 10.21
CA THR A 202 3.03 15.04 8.93
C THR A 202 3.05 16.57 8.84
N GLN A 203 2.39 17.26 9.78
CA GLN A 203 2.12 18.69 9.66
C GLN A 203 3.36 19.58 9.67
N ASN A 204 4.38 19.21 10.45
CA ASN A 204 5.59 20.02 10.66
C ASN A 204 6.82 19.45 9.93
N ASP A 205 6.66 18.39 9.14
CA ASP A 205 7.76 17.72 8.46
C ASP A 205 7.66 17.93 6.95
N LYS A 206 8.69 18.60 6.37
CA LYS A 206 8.75 18.88 4.93
C LYS A 206 8.81 17.60 4.09
N GLN A 207 9.50 16.57 4.58
CA GLN A 207 9.66 15.30 3.88
C GLN A 207 8.34 14.52 3.83
N LEU A 208 7.53 14.61 4.90
CA LEU A 208 6.23 13.95 4.97
C LEU A 208 5.09 14.78 4.35
N SER A 209 5.36 16.02 3.94
CA SER A 209 4.33 16.92 3.39
C SER A 209 3.64 16.35 2.14
N ALA A 210 4.33 15.51 1.36
CA ALA A 210 3.77 14.87 0.18
C ALA A 210 2.70 13.79 0.50
N LEU A 211 2.66 13.30 1.75
CA LEU A 211 1.61 12.40 2.23
C LEU A 211 0.42 13.15 2.84
N ARG A 212 0.42 14.48 2.85
CA ARG A 212 -0.73 15.23 3.38
C ARG A 212 -1.95 15.01 2.50
N SER A 213 -3.07 14.77 3.17
CA SER A 213 -4.40 14.83 2.58
C SER A 213 -5.04 16.19 2.87
N ASP A 214 -5.86 16.70 1.96
CA ASP A 214 -6.65 17.90 2.19
C ASP A 214 -7.76 17.70 3.25
N ASN A 215 -8.10 16.44 3.55
CA ASN A 215 -9.13 16.01 4.49
C ASN A 215 -8.53 15.40 5.77
N HIS A 216 -7.55 16.06 6.37
CA HIS A 216 -6.88 15.57 7.59
C HIS A 216 -7.82 15.48 8.79
N HIS A 217 -8.01 14.26 9.30
CA HIS A 217 -8.62 14.05 10.61
C HIS A 217 -7.54 14.03 11.71
N TRP A 218 -6.45 13.28 11.49
CA TRP A 218 -5.34 13.17 12.45
C TRP A 218 -4.03 13.79 11.98
N GLY A 219 -3.83 13.94 10.68
CA GLY A 219 -2.65 14.53 10.08
C GLY A 219 -1.37 13.72 10.29
N ASP A 220 -1.47 12.40 10.36
CA ASP A 220 -0.34 11.49 10.57
C ASP A 220 0.00 10.66 9.32
N VAL A 221 1.07 9.85 9.43
CA VAL A 221 1.58 9.04 8.32
C VAL A 221 0.58 7.99 7.86
N PHE A 222 -0.15 7.34 8.78
CA PHE A 222 -1.15 6.34 8.41
C PHE A 222 -2.26 6.96 7.57
N GLU A 223 -2.81 8.08 8.01
CA GLU A 223 -3.85 8.80 7.28
C GLU A 223 -3.36 9.29 5.92
N GLY A 224 -2.11 9.76 5.86
CA GLY A 224 -1.46 10.12 4.60
C GLY A 224 -1.41 8.94 3.61
N TYR A 225 -1.09 7.73 4.06
CA TYR A 225 -1.14 6.53 3.23
C TYR A 225 -2.56 6.17 2.79
N VAL A 226 -3.54 6.27 3.69
CA VAL A 226 -4.96 6.04 3.35
C VAL A 226 -5.37 6.95 2.19
N SER A 227 -5.08 8.25 2.29
CA SER A 227 -5.38 9.24 1.26
C SER A 227 -4.66 8.95 -0.05
N LEU A 228 -3.38 8.58 0.01
CA LEU A 228 -2.59 8.17 -1.15
C LEU A 228 -3.24 6.98 -1.86
N TRP A 229 -3.54 5.91 -1.14
CA TRP A 229 -4.14 4.70 -1.71
C TRP A 229 -5.52 4.93 -2.27
N GLN A 230 -6.38 5.73 -1.61
CA GLN A 230 -7.70 6.08 -2.12
C GLN A 230 -7.58 6.84 -3.45
N ARG A 231 -6.72 7.85 -3.52
CA ARG A 231 -6.45 8.59 -4.77
C ARG A 231 -5.95 7.67 -5.88
N LEU A 232 -4.93 6.85 -5.59
CA LEU A 232 -4.36 5.92 -6.57
C LEU A 232 -5.37 4.86 -7.02
N ALA A 233 -6.32 4.45 -6.17
CA ALA A 233 -7.38 3.54 -6.57
C ALA A 233 -8.28 4.12 -7.66
N TYR A 234 -8.59 5.41 -7.59
CA TYR A 234 -9.34 6.10 -8.65
C TYR A 234 -8.47 6.37 -9.89
N GLU A 235 -7.17 6.61 -9.75
CA GLU A 235 -6.26 6.75 -10.89
C GLU A 235 -6.07 5.43 -11.64
N LEU A 236 -5.94 4.30 -10.92
CA LEU A 236 -5.77 2.97 -11.53
C LEU A 236 -7.07 2.38 -12.08
N CYS A 237 -8.21 2.71 -11.48
CA CYS A 237 -9.54 2.26 -11.88
C CYS A 237 -10.48 3.46 -12.01
N PRO A 238 -10.34 4.26 -13.09
CA PRO A 238 -11.09 5.51 -13.25
C PRO A 238 -12.58 5.27 -13.50
N GLY A 239 -13.42 6.20 -13.03
CA GLY A 239 -14.88 6.20 -13.13
C GLY A 239 -15.53 6.73 -11.87
N ASP A 240 -16.82 7.01 -11.93
CA ASP A 240 -17.58 7.56 -10.80
C ASP A 240 -17.65 6.59 -9.63
N ALA A 241 -17.75 7.16 -8.41
CA ALA A 241 -17.90 6.44 -7.16
C ALA A 241 -19.31 5.87 -7.03
#